data_71128720103a15a02bef6226cb094a23
#
_entry.id   71128720103a15a02bef6226cb094a23
#
_cell.length_a   1.000
_cell.length_b   1.000
_cell.length_c   1.000
_cell.angle_alpha   90.00
_cell.angle_beta   90.00
_cell.angle_gamma   90.00
#
_symmetry.space_group_name_H-M   'P 1'
#
loop_
_entity.id
_entity.type
_entity.pdbx_description
1 polymer ?
#
loop_
_entity_poly.entity_id
_entity_poly.type
_entity_poly.pdbx_seq_one_letter_code
_entity_poly.pdbx_strand_id
1 'polypeptide(L)' 'MGVRVQDIGRRRNLLRRYKAVMEEFNKYDCRIIPITVIHREYIYPKFHISRDTLYRILSTPIEEELEKVTLPSLFD' A
#
# COMPACT_ATOMS: atom_id res chain seq x y z
N MET A 1 -2.18 27.16 -6.27
CA MET A 1 -1.05 26.25 -6.47
C MET A 1 -1.50 24.83 -6.30
N GLY A 2 -1.42 24.06 -7.33
CA GLY A 2 -1.80 22.68 -7.26
C GLY A 2 -0.62 21.77 -6.97
N VAL A 3 -0.91 20.52 -6.72
CA VAL A 3 0.10 19.49 -6.60
C VAL A 3 0.73 19.27 -7.97
N ARG A 4 2.03 19.16 -8.00
CA ARG A 4 2.73 18.90 -9.26
C ARG A 4 2.37 17.53 -9.79
N VAL A 5 2.31 17.39 -11.12
CA VAL A 5 2.00 16.11 -11.76
C VAL A 5 2.97 15.02 -11.29
N GLN A 6 4.24 15.37 -11.08
CA GLN A 6 5.23 14.43 -10.59
C GLN A 6 4.89 13.91 -9.20
N ASP A 7 4.39 14.77 -8.32
CA ASP A 7 4.03 14.38 -6.96
C ASP A 7 2.82 13.44 -6.98
N ILE A 8 1.86 13.70 -7.85
CA ILE A 8 0.71 12.83 -8.04
C ILE A 8 1.16 11.45 -8.53
N GLY A 9 2.07 11.42 -9.51
CA GLY A 9 2.60 10.17 -10.03
C GLY A 9 3.34 9.35 -8.99
N ARG A 10 4.18 10.01 -8.18
CA ARG A 10 4.91 9.34 -7.10
C ARG A 10 3.97 8.74 -6.08
N ARG A 11 2.96 9.51 -5.68
CA ARG A 11 1.97 9.04 -4.70
C ARG A 11 1.19 7.85 -5.25
N ARG A 12 0.78 7.91 -6.51
CA ARG A 12 0.07 6.82 -7.15
C ARG A 12 0.93 5.55 -7.20
N ASN A 13 2.19 5.68 -7.58
CA ASN A 13 3.10 4.54 -7.64
C ASN A 13 3.33 3.92 -6.26
N LEU A 14 3.49 4.76 -5.25
CA LEU A 14 3.64 4.30 -3.88
C LEU A 14 2.40 3.55 -3.41
N LEU A 15 1.22 4.08 -3.70
CA LEU A 15 -0.04 3.45 -3.29
C LEU A 15 -0.28 2.14 -4.03
N ARG A 16 0.10 2.04 -5.29
CA ARG A 16 0.04 0.79 -6.05
C ARG A 16 0.94 -0.27 -5.44
N ARG A 17 2.13 0.15 -5.01
CA ARG A 17 3.06 -0.75 -4.33
C ARG A 17 2.47 -1.22 -2.99
N TYR A 18 1.86 -0.31 -2.25
CA TYR A 18 1.18 -0.65 -1.00
C TYR A 18 0.04 -1.64 -1.25
N LYS A 19 -0.71 -1.42 -2.31
CA LYS A 19 -1.80 -2.31 -2.68
C LYS A 19 -1.28 -3.72 -2.99
N ALA A 20 -0.18 -3.83 -3.70
CA ALA A 20 0.44 -5.11 -3.99
C ALA A 20 0.86 -5.83 -2.71
N VAL A 21 1.41 -5.10 -1.74
CA VAL A 21 1.78 -5.66 -0.44
C VAL A 21 0.53 -6.14 0.30
N MET A 22 -0.53 -5.35 0.30
CA MET A 22 -1.79 -5.73 0.95
C MET A 22 -2.42 -6.97 0.33
N GLU A 23 -2.40 -7.06 -0.99
CA GLU A 23 -2.92 -8.23 -1.70
C GLU A 23 -2.16 -9.49 -1.32
N GLU A 24 -0.84 -9.38 -1.22
CA GLU A 24 -0.02 -10.51 -0.77
C GLU A 24 -0.33 -10.86 0.68
N PHE A 25 -0.44 -9.87 1.54
CA PHE A 25 -0.78 -10.09 2.95
C PHE A 25 -2.14 -10.77 3.09
N ASN A 26 -3.13 -10.37 2.29
CA ASN A 26 -4.49 -10.89 2.37
C ASN A 26 -4.61 -12.35 1.91
N LYS A 27 -3.59 -12.91 1.29
CA LYS A 27 -3.56 -14.33 0.96
C LYS A 27 -3.43 -15.20 2.21
N TYR A 28 -3.00 -14.61 3.33
CA TYR A 28 -2.75 -15.32 4.57
C TYR A 28 -3.70 -14.84 5.63
N ASP A 29 -4.16 -15.75 6.48
CA ASP A 29 -5.09 -15.40 7.55
C ASP A 29 -4.31 -15.01 8.80
N CYS A 30 -4.33 -13.74 9.13
CA CYS A 30 -3.61 -13.22 10.29
C CYS A 30 -4.20 -13.69 11.62
N ARG A 31 -5.36 -14.32 11.61
CA ARG A 31 -5.93 -14.96 12.80
C ARG A 31 -5.27 -16.29 13.09
N ILE A 32 -4.75 -16.93 12.06
CA ILE A 32 -4.08 -18.24 12.16
C ILE A 32 -2.58 -18.04 12.20
N ILE A 33 -2.04 -17.17 11.33
CA ILE A 33 -0.61 -16.92 11.22
C ILE A 33 -0.33 -15.53 11.80
N PRO A 34 0.55 -15.41 12.79
CA PRO A 34 0.90 -14.09 13.33
C PRO A 34 1.44 -13.16 12.23
N ILE A 35 1.13 -11.87 12.37
CA ILE A 35 1.57 -10.86 11.39
C ILE A 35 3.09 -10.86 11.25
N THR A 36 3.81 -11.04 12.35
CA THR A 36 5.27 -11.09 12.32
C THR A 36 5.81 -12.23 11.46
N VAL A 37 5.13 -13.36 11.48
CA VAL A 37 5.51 -14.52 10.65
C VAL A 37 5.18 -14.23 9.19
N ILE A 38 4.00 -13.68 8.90
CA ILE A 38 3.62 -13.31 7.55
C ILE A 38 4.65 -12.33 6.96
N HIS A 39 5.03 -11.32 7.73
CA HIS A 39 6.05 -10.36 7.31
C HIS A 39 7.38 -11.06 7.01
N ARG A 40 7.87 -11.85 7.95
CA ARG A 40 9.18 -12.46 7.83
C ARG A 40 9.26 -13.47 6.69
N GLU A 41 8.22 -14.30 6.54
CA GLU A 41 8.26 -15.42 5.60
C GLU A 41 7.76 -15.07 4.21
N TYR A 42 6.82 -14.14 4.09
CA TYR A 42 6.14 -13.88 2.83
C TYR A 42 6.30 -12.46 2.32
N ILE A 43 6.32 -11.48 3.18
CA ILE A 43 6.36 -10.07 2.78
C ILE A 43 7.81 -9.60 2.60
N TYR A 44 8.65 -9.82 3.57
CA TYR A 44 10.03 -9.34 3.52
C TYR A 44 10.81 -9.92 2.34
N PRO A 45 10.75 -11.25 2.06
CA PRO A 45 11.50 -11.80 0.92
C PRO A 45 11.05 -11.23 -0.42
N LYS A 46 9.81 -10.78 -0.53
CA LYS A 46 9.25 -10.30 -1.78
C LYS A 46 9.36 -8.79 -1.93
N PHE A 47 9.13 -8.05 -0.87
CA PHE A 47 9.05 -6.59 -0.92
C PHE A 47 10.18 -5.88 -0.19
N HIS A 48 10.88 -6.56 0.68
CA HIS A 48 12.01 -6.01 1.47
C HIS A 48 11.61 -4.78 2.29
N ILE A 49 10.42 -4.79 2.87
CA ILE A 49 9.94 -3.72 3.72
C ILE A 49 10.02 -4.12 5.19
N SER A 50 10.18 -3.14 6.06
CA SER A 50 10.21 -3.39 7.50
C SER A 50 8.82 -3.71 8.04
N ARG A 51 8.79 -4.25 9.25
CA ARG A 51 7.54 -4.53 9.93
C ARG A 51 6.74 -3.25 10.18
N ASP A 52 7.42 -2.17 10.55
CA ASP A 52 6.78 -0.87 10.76
C ASP A 52 6.13 -0.36 9.46
N THR A 53 6.82 -0.53 8.35
CA THR A 53 6.27 -0.16 7.04
C THR A 53 5.03 -0.99 6.73
N LEU A 54 5.06 -2.29 7.01
CA LEU A 54 3.89 -3.14 6.80
C LEU A 54 2.70 -2.67 7.63
N TYR A 55 2.90 -2.36 8.92
CA TYR A 55 1.82 -1.85 9.75
C TYR A 55 1.28 -0.53 9.23
N ARG A 56 2.14 0.34 8.74
CA ARG A 56 1.71 1.59 8.12
C ARG A 56 0.83 1.33 6.90
N ILE A 57 1.23 0.39 6.05
CA ILE A 57 0.46 0.01 4.87
C ILE A 57 -0.91 -0.53 5.27
N LEU A 58 -0.96 -1.40 6.26
CA LEU A 58 -2.21 -2.00 6.71
C LEU A 58 -3.19 -0.98 7.29
N SER A 59 -2.68 0.10 7.85
CA SER A 59 -3.52 1.16 8.41
C SER A 59 -3.85 2.27 7.41
N THR A 60 -3.29 2.23 6.20
CA THR A 60 -3.56 3.22 5.17
C THR A 60 -4.78 2.83 4.35
N PRO A 61 -5.76 3.73 4.15
CA PRO A 61 -6.92 3.44 3.29
C PRO A 61 -6.52 3.55 1.82
N ILE A 62 -5.84 2.53 1.33
CA ILE A 62 -5.17 2.55 0.01
C ILE A 62 -6.16 2.76 -1.11
N GLU A 63 -7.31 2.09 -1.09
CA GLU A 63 -8.29 2.22 -2.15
C GLU A 63 -8.85 3.64 -2.24
N GLU A 64 -9.16 4.24 -1.11
CA GLU A 64 -9.61 5.63 -1.07
C GLU A 64 -8.54 6.58 -1.57
N GLU A 65 -7.30 6.36 -1.14
CA GLU A 65 -6.19 7.21 -1.57
C GLU A 65 -5.92 7.06 -3.06
N LEU A 66 -6.02 5.85 -3.61
CA LEU A 66 -5.87 5.63 -5.03
C LEU A 66 -6.97 6.30 -5.83
N GLU A 67 -8.20 6.27 -5.34
CA GLU A 67 -9.30 6.98 -5.97
C GLU A 67 -9.00 8.47 -6.07
N LYS A 68 -8.53 9.06 -4.98
CA LYS A 68 -8.24 10.49 -4.92
C LYS A 68 -7.18 10.91 -5.93
N VAL A 69 -6.18 10.06 -6.19
CA VAL A 69 -5.08 10.41 -7.10
C VAL A 69 -5.30 9.89 -8.51
N THR A 70 -6.23 8.97 -8.72
CA THR A 70 -6.47 8.35 -10.03
C THR A 70 -7.65 8.98 -10.74
N LEU A 71 -8.67 9.38 -10.02
CA LEU A 71 -9.82 10.03 -10.62
C LEU A 71 -9.39 11.34 -11.24
N PRO A 72 -9.65 11.52 -12.53
CA PRO A 72 -9.45 12.83 -13.12
C PRO A 72 -10.39 13.79 -12.41
N SER A 73 -9.89 14.99 -12.21
CA SER A 73 -10.68 15.99 -11.56
C SER A 73 -11.69 16.51 -12.58
N LEU A 74 -12.82 15.85 -12.63
CA LEU A 74 -13.87 16.16 -13.60
C LEU A 74 -14.47 17.55 -13.39
N PHE A 75 -14.21 18.11 -12.24
CA PHE A 75 -14.80 19.37 -11.84
C PHE A 75 -13.79 20.52 -11.86
N ASP A 76 -12.62 20.28 -12.29
CA ASP A 76 -11.59 21.32 -12.39
C ASP A 76 -11.71 22.11 -13.67
#